data_6b276d265a0d9e3c2d9f231028b257f9
#
_entry.id   6b276d265a0d9e3c2d9f231028b257f9
#
_cell.length_a   1.000
_cell.length_b   1.000
_cell.length_c   1.000
_cell.angle_alpha   90.00
_cell.angle_beta   90.00
_cell.angle_gamma   90.00
#
_symmetry.space_group_name_H-M   'P 1'
#
loop_
_entity.id
_entity.type
_entity.pdbx_description
1 polymer ?
#
loop_
_entity_poly.entity_id
_entity_poly.type
_entity_poly.pdbx_seq_one_letter_code
_entity_poly.pdbx_strand_id
1 'polypeptide(L)'
;MSQMLTLLLLSLSLSLIPAFSHAAEAPPLGNLAQYPPERVTLTVTTGDNGGPKLAPSEIVLNSGQYYRLTIDCPDVAGDLSGWRVEMPEFLNNAHLRLVTVGDIEVHLQGLSFNAIECDEIGSAHVSFVPIKPGSYPLYVGNVPLAVGRPIGEAGVQVEGKYVFGAITVR
;
A
#
# COMPACT_ATOMS: atom_id res chain seq x y z
N MET A 1 -41.23 -69.58 34.64
CA MET A 1 -41.00 -68.11 34.89
C MET A 1 -39.89 -67.67 34.00
N SER A 2 -40.27 -67.07 32.85
CA SER A 2 -39.34 -66.65 31.77
C SER A 2 -39.20 -65.14 31.83
N GLN A 3 -38.01 -64.67 32.08
CA GLN A 3 -37.72 -63.24 31.97
C GLN A 3 -37.21 -62.97 30.57
N MET A 4 -38.00 -62.23 29.80
CA MET A 4 -37.63 -61.63 28.52
C MET A 4 -36.73 -60.46 28.75
N LEU A 5 -35.47 -60.60 28.31
CA LEU A 5 -34.48 -59.53 28.29
C LEU A 5 -34.64 -58.76 26.98
N THR A 6 -35.23 -57.57 27.02
CA THR A 6 -35.42 -56.69 25.88
C THR A 6 -34.11 -55.89 25.66
N LEU A 7 -33.34 -56.20 24.67
CA LEU A 7 -32.19 -55.39 24.22
C LEU A 7 -32.69 -54.17 23.45
N LEU A 8 -32.49 -53.03 24.03
CA LEU A 8 -32.75 -51.73 23.39
C LEU A 8 -31.52 -51.31 22.60
N LEU A 9 -31.55 -51.55 21.27
CA LEU A 9 -30.52 -51.08 20.34
C LEU A 9 -30.72 -49.57 20.09
N LEU A 10 -29.91 -48.76 20.77
CA LEU A 10 -29.84 -47.33 20.56
C LEU A 10 -28.96 -47.07 19.31
N SER A 11 -29.58 -46.89 18.15
CA SER A 11 -28.89 -46.52 16.91
C SER A 11 -28.47 -45.04 16.95
N LEU A 12 -27.19 -44.79 17.24
CA LEU A 12 -26.56 -43.47 17.19
C LEU A 12 -26.30 -43.12 15.71
N SER A 13 -27.23 -42.42 15.10
CA SER A 13 -27.07 -41.86 13.76
C SER A 13 -26.11 -40.66 13.81
N LEU A 14 -24.84 -40.90 13.49
CA LEU A 14 -23.82 -39.87 13.33
C LEU A 14 -24.10 -39.09 12.02
N SER A 15 -24.78 -37.96 12.13
CA SER A 15 -25.02 -37.05 11.00
C SER A 15 -23.69 -36.42 10.56
N LEU A 16 -23.08 -36.91 9.47
CA LEU A 16 -22.01 -36.24 8.77
C LEU A 16 -22.58 -34.98 8.16
N ILE A 17 -22.36 -33.82 8.80
CA ILE A 17 -22.60 -32.49 8.21
C ILE A 17 -21.42 -32.25 7.26
N PRO A 18 -21.64 -32.17 5.93
CA PRO A 18 -20.57 -31.73 5.02
C PRO A 18 -20.20 -30.31 5.38
N ALA A 19 -18.99 -30.10 5.88
CA ALA A 19 -18.41 -28.79 6.03
C ALA A 19 -18.18 -28.24 4.60
N PHE A 20 -19.09 -27.42 4.11
CA PHE A 20 -18.83 -26.62 2.91
C PHE A 20 -17.71 -25.64 3.26
N SER A 21 -16.48 -26.02 2.89
CA SER A 21 -15.36 -25.07 2.83
C SER A 21 -15.75 -24.02 1.78
N HIS A 22 -16.20 -22.86 2.25
CA HIS A 22 -16.24 -21.68 1.40
C HIS A 22 -14.78 -21.36 1.08
N ALA A 23 -14.34 -21.79 -0.11
CA ALA A 23 -13.11 -21.26 -0.66
C ALA A 23 -13.28 -19.74 -0.69
N ALA A 24 -12.42 -19.01 0.02
CA ALA A 24 -12.40 -17.56 -0.04
C ALA A 24 -12.30 -17.21 -1.53
N GLU A 25 -13.29 -16.47 -2.03
CA GLU A 25 -13.30 -16.02 -3.41
C GLU A 25 -12.01 -15.24 -3.64
N ALA A 26 -11.19 -15.69 -4.59
CA ALA A 26 -9.95 -15.00 -4.93
C ALA A 26 -10.32 -13.56 -5.31
N PRO A 27 -9.59 -12.55 -4.81
CA PRO A 27 -9.88 -11.17 -5.15
C PRO A 27 -9.91 -11.03 -6.67
N PRO A 28 -10.86 -10.27 -7.22
CA PRO A 28 -10.98 -10.12 -8.65
C PRO A 28 -9.67 -9.56 -9.21
N LEU A 29 -9.03 -10.31 -10.08
CA LEU A 29 -7.86 -9.83 -10.82
C LEU A 29 -8.30 -8.63 -11.65
N GLY A 30 -7.60 -7.52 -11.52
CA GLY A 30 -7.84 -6.33 -12.33
C GLY A 30 -7.57 -6.61 -13.82
N ASN A 31 -8.01 -5.72 -14.65
CA ASN A 31 -7.82 -5.82 -16.10
C ASN A 31 -6.55 -5.09 -16.53
N LEU A 32 -5.49 -5.83 -16.82
CA LEU A 32 -4.20 -5.30 -17.29
C LEU A 32 -4.30 -4.50 -18.60
N ALA A 33 -5.34 -4.77 -19.40
CA ALA A 33 -5.57 -4.12 -20.69
C ALA A 33 -6.48 -2.89 -20.56
N GLN A 34 -7.01 -2.61 -19.38
CA GLN A 34 -7.92 -1.47 -19.19
C GLN A 34 -7.16 -0.15 -19.36
N TYR A 35 -7.65 0.65 -20.30
CA TYR A 35 -7.18 2.01 -20.52
C TYR A 35 -8.38 2.96 -20.58
N PRO A 36 -8.34 4.14 -19.99
CA PRO A 36 -7.21 4.74 -19.26
C PRO A 36 -6.96 4.09 -17.88
N PRO A 37 -5.76 4.28 -17.30
CA PRO A 37 -5.47 3.80 -15.96
C PRO A 37 -6.39 4.45 -14.92
N GLU A 38 -6.72 3.71 -13.87
CA GLU A 38 -7.37 4.28 -12.70
C GLU A 38 -6.43 5.29 -12.01
N ARG A 39 -6.96 6.43 -11.61
CA ARG A 39 -6.16 7.52 -11.05
C ARG A 39 -6.21 7.49 -9.53
N VAL A 40 -5.04 7.57 -8.92
CA VAL A 40 -4.85 7.71 -7.48
C VAL A 40 -3.94 8.91 -7.24
N THR A 41 -4.23 9.72 -6.25
CA THR A 41 -3.38 10.85 -5.89
C THR A 41 -2.89 10.69 -4.46
N LEU A 42 -1.61 10.95 -4.27
CA LEU A 42 -0.93 11.06 -2.98
C LEU A 42 -0.37 12.47 -2.87
N THR A 43 -0.89 13.26 -1.95
CA THR A 43 -0.42 14.63 -1.72
C THR A 43 0.58 14.63 -0.57
N VAL A 44 1.69 15.31 -0.76
CA VAL A 44 2.75 15.50 0.24
C VAL A 44 2.69 16.93 0.74
N THR A 45 2.40 17.11 2.02
CA THR A 45 2.28 18.42 2.65
C THR A 45 3.02 18.47 3.96
N THR A 46 3.15 19.68 4.51
CA THR A 46 3.59 19.87 5.90
C THR A 46 2.41 19.64 6.85
N GLY A 47 2.62 18.79 7.84
CA GLY A 47 1.69 18.66 8.96
C GLY A 47 1.83 19.81 9.97
N ASP A 48 0.89 19.89 10.91
CA ASP A 48 0.81 20.96 11.93
C ASP A 48 2.06 21.04 12.83
N ASN A 49 2.83 19.96 12.87
CA ASN A 49 4.07 19.83 13.65
C ASN A 49 5.35 20.14 12.81
N GLY A 50 5.20 20.60 11.58
CA GLY A 50 6.30 20.88 10.67
C GLY A 50 6.92 19.67 10.00
N GLY A 51 6.43 18.45 10.30
CA GLY A 51 6.89 17.21 9.64
C GLY A 51 6.07 16.87 8.39
N PRO A 52 6.50 15.86 7.60
CA PRO A 52 5.78 15.44 6.41
C PRO A 52 4.41 14.84 6.75
N LYS A 53 3.43 15.08 5.89
CA LYS A 53 2.10 14.50 5.93
C LYS A 53 1.73 13.97 4.55
N LEU A 54 1.35 12.71 4.50
CA LEU A 54 0.82 12.06 3.30
C LEU A 54 -0.70 12.03 3.35
N ALA A 55 -1.34 12.40 2.25
CA ALA A 55 -2.80 12.36 2.13
C ALA A 55 -3.22 11.74 0.78
N PRO A 56 -3.93 10.59 0.76
CA PRO A 56 -4.27 9.77 1.94
C PRO A 56 -3.05 9.03 2.52
N SER A 57 -3.09 8.69 3.80
CA SER A 57 -2.04 7.86 4.42
C SER A 57 -2.18 6.37 4.08
N GLU A 58 -3.32 5.94 3.58
CA GLU A 58 -3.55 4.57 3.08
C GLU A 58 -4.15 4.61 1.68
N ILE A 59 -3.51 3.87 0.77
CA ILE A 59 -3.96 3.66 -0.62
C ILE A 59 -4.33 2.20 -0.77
N VAL A 60 -5.55 1.91 -1.22
CA VAL A 60 -6.02 0.53 -1.46
C VAL A 60 -6.13 0.29 -2.96
N LEU A 61 -5.45 -0.74 -3.44
CA LEU A 61 -5.36 -1.11 -4.85
C LEU A 61 -5.78 -2.56 -5.07
N ASN A 62 -6.22 -2.88 -6.29
CA ASN A 62 -6.50 -4.25 -6.71
C ASN A 62 -5.33 -4.82 -7.52
N SER A 63 -4.94 -6.06 -7.22
CA SER A 63 -3.92 -6.77 -7.99
C SER A 63 -4.35 -6.90 -9.46
N GLY A 64 -3.42 -6.73 -10.38
CA GLY A 64 -3.67 -6.83 -11.82
C GLY A 64 -4.41 -5.64 -12.45
N GLN A 65 -4.81 -4.64 -11.70
CA GLN A 65 -5.45 -3.42 -12.20
C GLN A 65 -4.40 -2.39 -12.63
N TYR A 66 -4.63 -1.68 -13.73
CA TYR A 66 -3.74 -0.62 -14.21
C TYR A 66 -4.04 0.71 -13.52
N TYR A 67 -3.04 1.29 -12.84
CA TYR A 67 -3.14 2.55 -12.11
C TYR A 67 -2.16 3.59 -12.61
N ARG A 68 -2.52 4.86 -12.38
CA ARG A 68 -1.62 6.00 -12.40
C ARG A 68 -1.68 6.69 -11.04
N LEU A 69 -0.61 6.57 -10.27
CA LEU A 69 -0.40 7.31 -9.04
C LEU A 69 0.20 8.67 -9.39
N THR A 70 -0.47 9.73 -8.98
CA THR A 70 0.08 11.09 -8.97
C THR A 70 0.61 11.36 -7.58
N ILE A 71 1.90 11.68 -7.48
CA ILE A 71 2.50 12.25 -6.27
C ILE A 71 2.52 13.74 -6.48
N ASP A 72 1.77 14.46 -5.66
CA ASP A 72 1.54 15.88 -5.76
C ASP A 72 2.21 16.62 -4.61
N CYS A 73 3.08 17.57 -4.94
CA CYS A 73 3.81 18.42 -4.02
C CYS A 73 3.32 19.86 -4.19
N PRO A 74 2.16 20.23 -3.59
CA PRO A 74 1.51 21.52 -3.84
C PRO A 74 2.18 22.68 -3.13
N ASP A 75 3.00 22.39 -2.13
CA ASP A 75 3.64 23.41 -1.28
C ASP A 75 5.07 22.98 -0.97
N VAL A 76 6.00 23.88 -1.26
CA VAL A 76 7.41 23.78 -0.86
C VAL A 76 7.75 24.89 0.14
N ALA A 77 6.74 25.52 0.73
CA ALA A 77 6.93 26.58 1.72
C ALA A 77 7.65 26.03 2.95
N GLY A 78 8.75 26.65 3.28
CA GLY A 78 9.62 26.27 4.39
C GLY A 78 10.57 25.13 4.03
N ASP A 79 10.78 24.21 4.93
CA ASP A 79 11.82 23.18 4.83
C ASP A 79 11.36 21.89 4.16
N LEU A 80 10.39 21.94 3.22
CA LEU A 80 9.95 20.78 2.46
C LEU A 80 10.99 20.33 1.42
N SER A 81 11.95 21.19 1.12
CA SER A 81 12.96 20.90 0.13
C SER A 81 13.67 19.58 0.43
N GLY A 82 13.49 18.63 -0.47
CA GLY A 82 14.16 17.36 -0.42
C GLY A 82 13.42 16.24 0.32
N TRP A 83 12.16 16.36 0.69
CA TRP A 83 11.42 15.20 1.19
C TRP A 83 11.19 14.18 0.08
N ARG A 84 11.64 12.95 0.34
CA ARG A 84 11.55 11.84 -0.60
C ARG A 84 10.46 10.87 -0.22
N VAL A 85 9.48 10.71 -1.11
CA VAL A 85 8.51 9.62 -0.99
C VAL A 85 9.12 8.36 -1.59
N GLU A 86 9.28 7.34 -0.76
CA GLU A 86 9.89 6.07 -1.11
C GLU A 86 8.89 4.92 -0.92
N MET A 87 8.83 4.00 -1.88
CA MET A 87 7.95 2.83 -1.84
C MET A 87 8.61 1.59 -2.48
N PRO A 88 9.87 1.26 -2.11
CA PRO A 88 10.63 0.24 -2.82
C PRO A 88 10.00 -1.15 -2.75
N GLU A 89 9.43 -1.53 -1.62
CA GLU A 89 8.80 -2.84 -1.46
C GLU A 89 7.57 -2.98 -2.36
N PHE A 90 6.79 -1.90 -2.51
CA PHE A 90 5.65 -1.88 -3.42
C PHE A 90 6.12 -1.98 -4.88
N LEU A 91 7.09 -1.18 -5.28
CA LEU A 91 7.60 -1.14 -6.66
C LEU A 91 8.23 -2.47 -7.07
N ASN A 92 8.90 -3.17 -6.15
CA ASN A 92 9.45 -4.51 -6.37
C ASN A 92 8.35 -5.58 -6.57
N ASN A 93 7.11 -5.29 -6.19
CA ASN A 93 5.95 -6.17 -6.30
C ASN A 93 4.88 -5.64 -7.29
N ALA A 94 5.27 -4.68 -8.12
CA ALA A 94 4.43 -4.08 -9.16
C ALA A 94 5.17 -4.08 -10.51
N HIS A 95 4.40 -4.14 -11.59
CA HIS A 95 4.93 -3.91 -12.92
C HIS A 95 4.91 -2.41 -13.22
N LEU A 96 6.03 -1.75 -13.04
CA LEU A 96 6.21 -0.35 -13.40
C LEU A 96 6.16 -0.19 -14.93
N ARG A 97 5.33 0.73 -15.45
CA ARG A 97 5.14 0.95 -16.87
C ARG A 97 5.69 2.29 -17.34
N LEU A 98 5.46 3.35 -16.58
CA LEU A 98 5.84 4.69 -16.99
C LEU A 98 6.04 5.55 -15.75
N VAL A 99 7.08 6.36 -15.77
CA VAL A 99 7.29 7.47 -14.82
C VAL A 99 7.38 8.74 -15.65
N THR A 100 6.56 9.74 -15.31
CA THR A 100 6.63 11.09 -15.89
C THR A 100 6.74 12.09 -14.76
N VAL A 101 7.67 13.00 -14.88
CA VAL A 101 7.95 14.04 -13.91
C VAL A 101 7.94 15.39 -14.60
N GLY A 102 7.44 16.42 -13.90
CA GLY A 102 7.59 17.81 -14.29
C GLY A 102 8.84 18.41 -13.63
N ASP A 103 8.61 19.24 -12.63
CA ASP A 103 9.70 19.92 -11.89
C ASP A 103 10.08 19.20 -10.60
N ILE A 104 9.92 17.87 -10.57
CA ILE A 104 10.17 17.00 -9.42
C ILE A 104 11.31 16.04 -9.75
N GLU A 105 12.21 15.80 -8.80
CA GLU A 105 13.32 14.88 -8.97
C GLU A 105 12.95 13.41 -8.76
N VAL A 106 13.52 12.55 -9.58
CA VAL A 106 13.40 11.09 -9.48
C VAL A 106 14.72 10.50 -9.02
N HIS A 107 14.72 9.86 -7.86
CA HIS A 107 15.89 9.18 -7.33
C HIS A 107 15.94 7.74 -7.80
N LEU A 108 17.06 7.38 -8.42
CA LEU A 108 17.35 6.02 -8.85
C LEU A 108 18.42 5.42 -7.95
N GLN A 109 18.22 4.17 -7.55
CA GLN A 109 19.24 3.38 -6.89
C GLN A 109 19.67 2.26 -7.83
N GLY A 110 20.86 2.40 -8.40
CA GLY A 110 21.32 1.55 -9.50
C GLY A 110 20.45 1.77 -10.74
N LEU A 111 19.81 0.71 -11.24
CA LEU A 111 18.88 0.76 -12.38
C LEU A 111 17.40 0.77 -11.93
N SER A 112 17.15 0.86 -10.63
CA SER A 112 15.80 0.81 -10.06
C SER A 112 15.31 2.20 -9.69
N PHE A 113 14.05 2.48 -10.02
CA PHE A 113 13.33 3.63 -9.48
C PHE A 113 13.19 3.46 -7.96
N ASN A 114 13.57 4.47 -7.18
CA ASN A 114 13.58 4.39 -5.72
C ASN A 114 12.66 5.38 -5.05
N ALA A 115 12.70 6.64 -5.44
CA ALA A 115 11.98 7.70 -4.77
C ALA A 115 11.60 8.85 -5.71
N ILE A 116 10.65 9.64 -5.27
CA ILE A 116 10.31 10.95 -5.82
C ILE A 116 10.58 11.98 -4.74
N GLU A 117 11.37 12.98 -5.06
CA GLU A 117 11.72 14.08 -4.16
C GLU A 117 10.91 15.33 -4.50
N CYS A 118 10.28 15.93 -3.48
CA CYS A 118 9.52 17.16 -3.58
C CYS A 118 10.45 18.36 -3.34
N ASP A 119 11.23 18.73 -4.34
CA ASP A 119 12.12 19.89 -4.28
C ASP A 119 11.43 21.18 -4.71
N GLU A 120 10.42 21.07 -5.56
CA GLU A 120 9.66 22.17 -6.11
C GLU A 120 8.16 21.86 -6.10
N ILE A 121 7.33 22.87 -6.29
CA ILE A 121 5.88 22.69 -6.48
C ILE A 121 5.68 21.97 -7.81
N GLY A 122 5.02 20.82 -7.76
CA GLY A 122 4.78 20.07 -8.97
C GLY A 122 4.18 18.70 -8.70
N SER A 123 4.14 17.87 -9.73
CA SER A 123 3.65 16.50 -9.60
C SER A 123 4.44 15.53 -10.45
N ALA A 124 4.59 14.32 -9.93
CA ALA A 124 5.10 13.18 -10.67
C ALA A 124 4.00 12.13 -10.85
N HIS A 125 4.06 11.40 -11.95
CA HIS A 125 3.11 10.33 -12.23
C HIS A 125 3.85 9.02 -12.41
N VAL A 126 3.42 8.01 -11.65
CA VAL A 126 3.93 6.65 -11.73
C VAL A 126 2.79 5.75 -12.21
N SER A 127 2.97 5.12 -13.36
CA SER A 127 1.96 4.21 -13.92
C SER A 127 2.42 2.77 -13.77
N PHE A 128 1.59 1.94 -13.16
CA PHE A 128 1.95 0.58 -12.77
C PHE A 128 0.75 -0.36 -12.70
N VAL A 129 1.07 -1.64 -12.59
CA VAL A 129 0.13 -2.70 -12.27
C VAL A 129 0.63 -3.42 -11.03
N PRO A 130 -0.08 -3.36 -9.88
CA PRO A 130 0.27 -4.16 -8.71
C PRO A 130 0.15 -5.65 -9.04
N ILE A 131 1.15 -6.44 -8.68
CA ILE A 131 1.16 -7.88 -8.99
C ILE A 131 0.87 -8.72 -7.75
N LYS A 132 1.53 -8.42 -6.64
CA LYS A 132 1.45 -9.23 -5.44
C LYS A 132 0.57 -8.56 -4.38
N PRO A 133 -0.48 -9.24 -3.89
CA PRO A 133 -1.24 -8.78 -2.72
C PRO A 133 -0.35 -8.63 -1.49
N GLY A 134 -0.64 -7.62 -0.68
CA GLY A 134 0.11 -7.32 0.54
C GLY A 134 -0.06 -5.88 0.99
N SER A 135 0.52 -5.55 2.14
CA SER A 135 0.62 -4.17 2.63
C SER A 135 2.08 -3.73 2.56
N TYR A 136 2.30 -2.60 1.91
CA TYR A 136 3.62 -2.06 1.60
C TYR A 136 3.76 -0.67 2.22
N PRO A 137 4.80 -0.43 3.04
CA PRO A 137 4.99 0.87 3.67
C PRO A 137 5.30 1.97 2.64
N LEU A 138 4.79 3.17 2.93
CA LEU A 138 5.19 4.42 2.30
C LEU A 138 6.12 5.15 3.26
N TYR A 139 7.35 5.35 2.83
CA TYR A 139 8.34 6.07 3.62
C TYR A 139 8.45 7.51 3.15
N VAL A 140 8.85 8.39 4.08
CA VAL A 140 9.40 9.70 3.72
C VAL A 140 10.82 9.75 4.23
N GLY A 141 11.76 9.89 3.30
CA GLY A 141 13.17 10.09 3.57
C GLY A 141 13.55 11.56 3.61
N ASN A 142 14.81 11.80 4.00
CA ASN A 142 15.41 13.14 4.06
C ASN A 142 14.70 14.13 5.01
N VAL A 143 14.02 13.61 6.03
CA VAL A 143 13.41 14.44 7.06
C VAL A 143 14.52 14.98 7.96
N PRO A 144 14.68 16.31 8.12
CA PRO A 144 15.72 16.89 8.95
C PRO A 144 15.65 16.40 10.39
N LEU A 145 16.79 16.06 10.99
CA LEU A 145 16.88 15.60 12.38
C LEU A 145 16.37 16.64 13.40
N ALA A 146 16.35 17.91 13.06
CA ALA A 146 15.82 18.99 13.89
C ALA A 146 14.28 19.00 13.93
N VAL A 147 13.65 18.53 12.86
CA VAL A 147 12.21 18.25 12.80
C VAL A 147 11.96 16.80 13.21
N GLY A 148 12.98 16.13 13.48
CA GLY A 148 13.40 14.74 13.51
C GLY A 148 12.85 13.85 14.57
N ARG A 149 11.63 14.04 14.95
CA ARG A 149 10.78 12.92 15.37
C ARG A 149 9.51 13.05 14.55
N PRO A 150 9.04 11.98 13.94
CA PRO A 150 7.67 11.96 13.50
C PRO A 150 6.81 12.28 14.72
N ILE A 151 6.52 13.56 14.88
CA ILE A 151 5.70 14.09 15.94
C ILE A 151 4.28 13.94 15.42
N GLY A 152 3.82 12.72 15.37
CA GLY A 152 2.48 12.39 14.97
C GLY A 152 2.33 10.88 15.01
N GLU A 153 1.12 10.45 15.16
CA GLU A 153 0.73 9.05 15.32
C GLU A 153 1.17 8.11 14.18
N ALA A 154 1.78 8.63 13.11
CA ALA A 154 2.07 7.90 11.89
C ALA A 154 3.54 7.52 11.67
N GLY A 155 4.49 8.04 12.41
CA GLY A 155 5.90 7.80 12.12
C GLY A 155 6.50 6.63 12.88
N VAL A 156 6.43 5.43 12.34
CA VAL A 156 7.22 4.28 12.83
C VAL A 156 8.52 4.23 12.07
N GLN A 157 9.66 4.28 12.77
CA GLN A 157 10.97 4.14 12.14
C GLN A 157 11.24 2.67 11.80
N VAL A 158 11.53 2.38 10.53
CA VAL A 158 11.96 1.07 10.06
C VAL A 158 13.30 1.27 9.35
N GLU A 159 14.36 0.65 9.86
CA GLU A 159 15.71 0.69 9.26
C GLU A 159 16.22 2.12 8.94
N GLY A 160 15.97 3.09 9.82
CA GLY A 160 16.39 4.48 9.62
C GLY A 160 15.47 5.34 8.75
N LYS A 161 14.38 4.77 8.23
CA LYS A 161 13.33 5.47 7.48
C LYS A 161 12.07 5.61 8.32
N TYR A 162 11.28 6.63 8.04
CA TYR A 162 10.02 6.86 8.72
C TYR A 162 8.85 6.45 7.84
N VAL A 163 7.95 5.63 8.39
CA VAL A 163 6.72 5.20 7.72
C VAL A 163 5.63 6.24 7.97
N PHE A 164 5.07 6.80 6.91
CA PHE A 164 3.99 7.79 6.96
C PHE A 164 2.68 7.30 6.36
N GLY A 165 2.69 6.12 5.77
CA GLY A 165 1.51 5.54 5.17
C GLY A 165 1.75 4.13 4.64
N ALA A 166 0.75 3.60 3.93
CA ALA A 166 0.83 2.28 3.31
C ALA A 166 0.07 2.21 1.97
N ILE A 167 0.53 1.31 1.10
CA ILE A 167 -0.22 0.84 -0.06
C ILE A 167 -0.65 -0.59 0.23
N THR A 168 -1.96 -0.83 0.27
CA THR A 168 -2.56 -2.15 0.46
C THR A 168 -3.05 -2.67 -0.89
N VAL A 169 -2.49 -3.80 -1.35
CA VAL A 169 -2.90 -4.50 -2.58
C VAL A 169 -3.76 -5.71 -2.20
N ARG A 170 -4.94 -5.82 -2.79
CA ARG A 170 -5.90 -6.92 -2.59
C ARG A 170 -5.98 -7.83 -3.80
#